data_966ead25dd508b72f02f8b66e67c4a38
#
_entry.id   966ead25dd508b72f02f8b66e67c4a38
#
_cell.length_a   1.000
_cell.length_b   1.000
_cell.length_c   1.000
_cell.angle_alpha   90.00
_cell.angle_beta   90.00
_cell.angle_gamma   90.00
#
_symmetry.space_group_name_H-M   'P 1'
#
loop_
_entity.id
_entity.type
_entity.pdbx_description
1 polymer ?
#
loop_
_entity_poly.entity_id
_entity_poly.type
_entity_poly.pdbx_seq_one_letter_code
_entity_poly.pdbx_strand_id
1 'polypeptide(L)'
;MGNRVMSGVVIATLALAGGACRSETPAEESHATHGGRVFFVSPKDGDTIKPMSTFEFGHEGLTIGAVPPGDLTPEQVRAGITHYHLGVDTDCLPAGTIIPKADPWIHFGDGKNVIEMSLPPGPHKLVLQSGDDMHRTLDGLCETINVTVVP
;
A
#
# COMPACT_ATOMS: atom_id res chain seq x y z
N MET A 1 -36.67 54.92 -68.23
CA MET A 1 -35.36 54.32 -68.18
C MET A 1 -34.78 54.66 -66.81
N GLY A 2 -34.76 53.73 -65.90
CA GLY A 2 -34.33 53.92 -64.54
C GLY A 2 -33.78 52.64 -63.95
N ASN A 3 -32.46 52.62 -63.87
CA ASN A 3 -31.72 51.53 -63.27
C ASN A 3 -31.78 51.67 -61.71
N ARG A 4 -32.35 50.72 -61.07
CA ARG A 4 -32.24 50.61 -59.62
C ARG A 4 -31.12 49.65 -59.29
N VAL A 5 -30.10 50.19 -58.65
CA VAL A 5 -29.00 49.38 -58.03
C VAL A 5 -29.47 48.95 -56.64
N MET A 6 -29.58 47.66 -56.40
CA MET A 6 -29.84 47.10 -55.06
C MET A 6 -28.47 46.80 -54.39
N SER A 7 -28.19 47.56 -53.32
CA SER A 7 -27.08 47.27 -52.42
C SER A 7 -27.41 46.08 -51.54
N GLY A 8 -26.65 44.98 -51.71
CA GLY A 8 -26.72 43.86 -50.84
C GLY A 8 -25.82 44.08 -49.59
N VAL A 9 -26.41 44.03 -48.43
CA VAL A 9 -25.71 44.01 -47.15
C VAL A 9 -25.23 42.59 -46.88
N VAL A 10 -23.92 42.38 -46.84
CA VAL A 10 -23.33 41.13 -46.39
C VAL A 10 -23.16 41.18 -44.88
N ILE A 11 -23.90 40.38 -44.16
CA ILE A 11 -23.72 40.19 -42.71
C ILE A 11 -22.69 39.11 -42.53
N ALA A 12 -21.51 39.46 -42.07
CA ALA A 12 -20.48 38.52 -41.67
C ALA A 12 -20.80 38.03 -40.24
N THR A 13 -21.21 36.77 -40.10
CA THR A 13 -21.33 36.10 -38.81
C THR A 13 -19.98 35.61 -38.32
N LEU A 14 -19.49 36.25 -37.27
CA LEU A 14 -18.25 35.88 -36.60
C LEU A 14 -18.57 34.68 -35.68
N ALA A 15 -18.13 33.45 -36.03
CA ALA A 15 -18.20 32.29 -35.19
C ALA A 15 -17.10 32.34 -34.14
N LEU A 16 -17.47 32.57 -32.87
CA LEU A 16 -16.55 32.36 -31.73
C LEU A 16 -16.37 30.85 -31.54
N ALA A 17 -15.19 30.33 -31.91
CA ALA A 17 -14.76 28.98 -31.48
C ALA A 17 -14.37 29.05 -30.00
N GLY A 18 -15.29 28.64 -29.14
CA GLY A 18 -15.00 28.37 -27.71
C GLY A 18 -14.09 27.17 -27.59
N GLY A 19 -12.81 27.41 -27.34
CA GLY A 19 -11.88 26.37 -26.94
C GLY A 19 -12.25 25.83 -25.55
N ALA A 20 -12.87 24.65 -25.50
CA ALA A 20 -13.04 23.91 -24.25
C ALA A 20 -11.67 23.40 -23.82
N CYS A 21 -11.07 24.03 -22.81
CA CYS A 21 -9.95 23.44 -22.09
C CYS A 21 -10.44 22.15 -21.43
N ARG A 22 -10.11 21.02 -22.04
CA ARG A 22 -10.31 19.69 -21.44
C ARG A 22 -9.26 19.57 -20.38
N SER A 23 -9.65 19.69 -19.11
CA SER A 23 -8.82 19.31 -17.98
C SER A 23 -8.60 17.80 -18.08
N GLU A 24 -7.43 17.40 -18.50
CA GLU A 24 -6.98 16.01 -18.35
C GLU A 24 -6.76 15.79 -16.86
N THR A 25 -7.74 15.14 -16.21
CA THR A 25 -7.56 14.56 -14.90
C THR A 25 -6.45 13.52 -15.04
N PRO A 26 -5.37 13.57 -14.21
CA PRO A 26 -4.39 12.48 -14.21
C PRO A 26 -5.14 11.17 -13.99
N ALA A 27 -4.92 10.19 -14.84
CA ALA A 27 -5.41 8.85 -14.62
C ALA A 27 -4.85 8.40 -13.27
N GLU A 28 -5.72 8.19 -12.28
CA GLU A 28 -5.37 7.42 -11.10
C GLU A 28 -4.87 6.07 -11.62
N GLU A 29 -3.57 5.83 -11.46
CA GLU A 29 -3.02 4.49 -11.65
C GLU A 29 -3.81 3.58 -10.69
N SER A 30 -4.69 2.78 -11.26
CA SER A 30 -5.40 1.73 -10.57
C SER A 30 -4.34 0.75 -10.05
N HIS A 31 -3.85 0.98 -8.84
CA HIS A 31 -3.08 -0.01 -8.11
C HIS A 31 -4.00 -1.22 -7.96
N ALA A 32 -3.66 -2.30 -8.63
CA ALA A 32 -4.38 -3.55 -8.50
C ALA A 32 -4.35 -3.94 -7.02
N THR A 33 -5.47 -3.76 -6.33
CA THR A 33 -5.63 -4.22 -4.96
C THR A 33 -5.44 -5.74 -5.01
N HIS A 34 -4.39 -6.24 -4.36
CA HIS A 34 -4.24 -7.66 -4.13
C HIS A 34 -5.47 -8.06 -3.30
N GLY A 35 -6.32 -8.95 -3.84
CA GLY A 35 -7.59 -9.33 -3.21
C GLY A 35 -7.45 -10.07 -1.89
N GLY A 36 -6.44 -9.72 -1.07
CA GLY A 36 -6.10 -10.32 0.19
C GLY A 36 -5.86 -9.29 1.29
N ARG A 37 -5.68 -9.78 2.52
CA ARG A 37 -5.29 -8.96 3.68
C ARG A 37 -4.36 -9.72 4.62
N VAL A 38 -3.61 -8.97 5.42
CA VAL A 38 -2.84 -9.45 6.57
C VAL A 38 -3.44 -8.85 7.83
N PHE A 39 -3.34 -9.56 8.95
CA PHE A 39 -3.93 -9.10 10.22
C PHE A 39 -3.25 -9.73 11.44
N PHE A 40 -3.34 -9.03 12.58
CA PHE A 40 -2.93 -9.60 13.85
C PHE A 40 -3.99 -10.60 14.37
N VAL A 41 -3.58 -11.83 14.61
CA VAL A 41 -4.39 -12.82 15.36
C VAL A 41 -4.30 -12.54 16.84
N SER A 42 -3.08 -12.25 17.32
CA SER A 42 -2.78 -11.85 18.72
C SER A 42 -1.49 -11.02 18.73
N PRO A 43 -1.40 -9.94 19.54
CA PRO A 43 -2.50 -9.28 20.24
C PRO A 43 -3.47 -8.59 19.30
N LYS A 44 -4.59 -8.09 19.84
CA LYS A 44 -5.57 -7.25 19.14
C LYS A 44 -5.31 -5.76 19.42
N ASP A 45 -5.92 -4.90 18.59
CA ASP A 45 -5.89 -3.45 18.85
C ASP A 45 -6.49 -3.12 20.22
N GLY A 46 -5.77 -2.29 20.98
CA GLY A 46 -6.12 -1.88 22.33
C GLY A 46 -5.73 -2.85 23.43
N ASP A 47 -5.11 -3.99 23.12
CA ASP A 47 -4.71 -4.97 24.13
C ASP A 47 -3.63 -4.44 25.07
N THR A 48 -3.71 -4.94 26.32
CA THR A 48 -2.64 -4.81 27.31
C THR A 48 -1.86 -6.11 27.36
N ILE A 49 -0.56 -6.04 27.13
CA ILE A 49 0.32 -7.21 27.04
C ILE A 49 1.49 -7.11 28.01
N LYS A 50 2.18 -8.23 28.22
CA LYS A 50 3.41 -8.30 29.02
C LYS A 50 4.62 -7.92 28.17
N PRO A 51 5.76 -7.53 28.83
CA PRO A 51 6.99 -7.20 28.09
C PRO A 51 7.42 -8.34 27.14
N MET A 52 7.41 -9.59 27.58
CA MET A 52 7.59 -10.76 26.72
C MET A 52 6.21 -11.31 26.34
N SER A 53 5.89 -11.22 25.05
CA SER A 53 4.60 -11.69 24.51
C SER A 53 4.76 -12.40 23.18
N THR A 54 3.81 -13.28 22.90
CA THR A 54 3.70 -13.98 21.63
C THR A 54 2.82 -13.14 20.70
N PHE A 55 3.31 -12.96 19.48
CA PHE A 55 2.59 -12.30 18.39
C PHE A 55 2.26 -13.34 17.32
N GLU A 56 1.01 -13.37 16.91
CA GLU A 56 0.53 -14.27 15.86
C GLU A 56 -0.14 -13.46 14.76
N PHE A 57 0.18 -13.78 13.51
CA PHE A 57 -0.29 -13.10 12.31
C PHE A 57 -1.18 -14.03 11.48
N GLY A 58 -2.15 -13.44 10.81
CA GLY A 58 -3.03 -14.12 9.88
C GLY A 58 -3.05 -13.43 8.51
N HIS A 59 -3.60 -14.17 7.54
CA HIS A 59 -3.81 -13.67 6.18
C HIS A 59 -5.05 -14.29 5.57
N GLU A 60 -5.61 -13.61 4.58
CA GLU A 60 -6.67 -14.13 3.72
C GLU A 60 -6.34 -13.75 2.27
N GLY A 61 -6.70 -14.63 1.33
CA GLY A 61 -6.51 -14.38 -0.11
C GLY A 61 -5.05 -14.31 -0.58
N LEU A 62 -4.09 -14.75 0.26
CA LEU A 62 -2.65 -14.70 -0.01
C LEU A 62 -2.02 -16.07 0.26
N THR A 63 -0.78 -16.23 -0.20
CA THR A 63 0.10 -17.33 0.22
C THR A 63 1.32 -16.76 0.93
N ILE A 64 1.50 -17.15 2.20
CA ILE A 64 2.72 -16.80 2.93
C ILE A 64 3.78 -17.86 2.67
N GLY A 65 4.99 -17.45 2.33
CA GLY A 65 6.09 -18.34 2.03
C GLY A 65 7.44 -17.81 2.46
N ALA A 66 8.41 -18.71 2.60
CA ALA A 66 9.79 -18.32 2.85
C ALA A 66 10.36 -17.59 1.63
N VAL A 67 11.16 -16.57 1.90
CA VAL A 67 11.91 -15.84 0.85
C VAL A 67 12.99 -16.78 0.27
N PRO A 68 13.10 -16.90 -1.06
CA PRO A 68 14.18 -17.65 -1.67
C PRO A 68 15.55 -17.08 -1.28
N PRO A 69 16.59 -17.92 -1.18
CA PRO A 69 17.93 -17.44 -0.85
C PRO A 69 18.56 -16.69 -2.02
N GLY A 70 19.42 -15.72 -1.70
CA GLY A 70 20.18 -14.93 -2.66
C GLY A 70 19.47 -13.67 -3.15
N ASP A 71 20.14 -12.97 -4.06
CA ASP A 71 19.58 -11.78 -4.69
C ASP A 71 18.70 -12.20 -5.86
N LEU A 72 17.46 -11.71 -5.86
CA LEU A 72 16.47 -12.03 -6.90
C LEU A 72 16.41 -10.91 -7.94
N THR A 73 16.17 -11.30 -9.20
CA THR A 73 15.74 -10.36 -10.22
C THR A 73 14.21 -10.20 -10.21
N PRO A 74 13.65 -9.11 -10.77
CA PRO A 74 12.19 -8.91 -10.81
C PRO A 74 11.42 -10.08 -11.45
N GLU A 75 12.03 -10.76 -12.43
CA GLU A 75 11.42 -11.89 -13.14
C GLU A 75 11.36 -13.17 -12.30
N GLN A 76 12.13 -13.23 -11.21
CA GLN A 76 12.17 -14.36 -10.28
C GLN A 76 11.19 -14.21 -9.12
N VAL A 77 10.54 -13.04 -8.99
CA VAL A 77 9.54 -12.79 -7.96
C VAL A 77 8.32 -13.69 -8.21
N ARG A 78 7.96 -14.46 -7.20
CA ARG A 78 6.84 -15.40 -7.27
C ARG A 78 5.52 -14.66 -7.10
N ALA A 79 4.65 -14.73 -8.11
CA ALA A 79 3.36 -14.07 -8.06
C ALA A 79 2.47 -14.66 -6.94
N GLY A 80 1.85 -13.80 -6.13
CA GLY A 80 0.91 -14.17 -5.08
C GLY A 80 1.54 -14.79 -3.83
N ILE A 81 2.87 -14.88 -3.75
CA ILE A 81 3.59 -15.29 -2.55
C ILE A 81 4.17 -14.07 -1.86
N THR A 82 3.94 -13.96 -0.57
CA THR A 82 4.37 -12.83 0.27
C THR A 82 4.96 -13.34 1.59
N HIS A 83 5.58 -12.47 2.35
CA HIS A 83 6.05 -12.76 3.71
C HIS A 83 5.82 -11.56 4.62
N TYR A 84 5.79 -11.81 5.93
CA TYR A 84 5.49 -10.78 6.91
C TYR A 84 6.69 -9.92 7.28
N HIS A 85 6.38 -8.67 7.61
CA HIS A 85 7.26 -7.75 8.32
C HIS A 85 6.46 -7.12 9.47
N LEU A 86 7.07 -7.01 10.63
CA LEU A 86 6.51 -6.34 11.80
C LEU A 86 7.28 -5.06 12.04
N GLY A 87 6.61 -3.92 11.93
CA GLY A 87 7.14 -2.61 12.29
C GLY A 87 6.75 -2.27 13.73
N VAL A 88 7.68 -1.72 14.51
CA VAL A 88 7.44 -1.25 15.88
C VAL A 88 7.60 0.26 15.92
N ASP A 89 6.57 0.96 16.40
CA ASP A 89 6.52 2.43 16.52
C ASP A 89 6.81 3.15 15.19
N THR A 90 6.29 2.61 14.10
CA THR A 90 6.42 3.14 12.73
C THR A 90 5.06 3.16 12.02
N ASP A 91 5.04 3.49 10.73
CA ASP A 91 3.85 3.53 9.87
C ASP A 91 3.94 2.52 8.74
N CYS A 92 2.77 2.17 8.15
CA CYS A 92 2.73 1.44 6.88
C CYS A 92 3.51 2.20 5.82
N LEU A 93 4.34 1.48 5.08
CA LEU A 93 5.05 2.04 3.93
C LEU A 93 4.13 2.05 2.69
N PRO A 94 4.26 3.06 1.84
CA PRO A 94 3.53 3.09 0.57
C PRO A 94 3.80 1.86 -0.29
N ALA A 95 2.82 1.48 -1.12
CA ALA A 95 2.96 0.36 -2.06
C ALA A 95 4.21 0.53 -2.96
N GLY A 96 4.89 -0.56 -3.26
CA GLY A 96 6.10 -0.58 -4.07
C GLY A 96 7.39 -0.18 -3.33
N THR A 97 7.31 0.22 -2.05
CA THR A 97 8.47 0.56 -1.23
C THR A 97 9.17 -0.71 -0.74
N ILE A 98 10.50 -0.72 -0.73
CA ILE A 98 11.25 -1.84 -0.14
C ILE A 98 11.24 -1.68 1.38
N ILE A 99 10.73 -2.71 2.08
CA ILE A 99 10.73 -2.76 3.55
C ILE A 99 12.16 -3.01 4.03
N PRO A 100 12.71 -2.17 4.92
CA PRO A 100 14.06 -2.38 5.46
C PRO A 100 14.17 -3.70 6.26
N LYS A 101 15.33 -4.35 6.21
CA LYS A 101 15.66 -5.51 7.05
C LYS A 101 16.36 -5.10 8.36
N ALA A 102 16.00 -3.94 8.89
CA ALA A 102 16.61 -3.34 10.08
C ALA A 102 15.55 -2.54 10.82
N ASP A 103 15.83 -2.21 12.09
CA ASP A 103 14.95 -1.38 12.90
C ASP A 103 14.40 -0.18 12.12
N PRO A 104 13.12 0.13 12.28
CA PRO A 104 12.16 -0.45 13.23
C PRO A 104 11.42 -1.71 12.72
N TRP A 105 11.90 -2.35 11.66
CA TRP A 105 11.27 -3.50 11.01
C TRP A 105 11.92 -4.82 11.40
N ILE A 106 11.09 -5.82 11.72
CA ILE A 106 11.46 -7.21 11.95
C ILE A 106 10.99 -8.02 10.75
N HIS A 107 11.90 -8.80 10.16
CA HIS A 107 11.68 -9.55 8.92
C HIS A 107 11.43 -11.04 9.19
N PHE A 108 10.34 -11.59 8.64
CA PHE A 108 9.93 -12.99 8.75
C PHE A 108 10.17 -13.75 7.44
N GLY A 109 11.42 -13.80 7.01
CA GLY A 109 11.81 -14.42 5.74
C GLY A 109 11.74 -15.95 5.72
N ASP A 110 11.39 -16.60 6.83
CA ASP A 110 11.20 -18.05 6.93
C ASP A 110 9.74 -18.50 6.73
N GLY A 111 8.82 -17.58 6.50
CA GLY A 111 7.40 -17.85 6.27
C GLY A 111 6.61 -18.16 7.54
N LYS A 112 7.19 -17.96 8.73
CA LYS A 112 6.48 -18.13 9.99
C LYS A 112 5.47 -17.01 10.22
N ASN A 113 4.45 -17.32 11.01
CA ASN A 113 3.40 -16.38 11.40
C ASN A 113 3.33 -16.15 12.93
N VAL A 114 4.27 -16.70 13.69
CA VAL A 114 4.34 -16.56 15.15
C VAL A 114 5.74 -16.18 15.57
N ILE A 115 5.83 -15.21 16.48
CA ILE A 115 7.09 -14.80 17.13
C ILE A 115 6.85 -14.52 18.62
N GLU A 116 7.85 -14.81 19.44
CA GLU A 116 7.96 -14.24 20.78
C GLU A 116 8.97 -13.10 20.74
N MET A 117 8.56 -11.94 21.23
CA MET A 117 9.45 -10.77 21.29
C MET A 117 9.19 -9.95 22.55
N SER A 118 10.20 -9.18 22.95
CA SER A 118 10.12 -8.27 24.09
C SER A 118 9.95 -6.84 23.61
N LEU A 119 8.98 -6.15 24.21
CA LEU A 119 8.79 -4.71 24.06
C LEU A 119 8.97 -4.02 25.42
N PRO A 120 9.53 -2.80 25.48
CA PRO A 120 9.61 -2.04 26.71
C PRO A 120 8.21 -1.67 27.22
N PRO A 121 8.04 -1.43 28.53
CA PRO A 121 6.77 -0.91 29.07
C PRO A 121 6.37 0.42 28.44
N GLY A 122 5.09 0.56 28.11
CA GLY A 122 4.52 1.77 27.51
C GLY A 122 3.56 1.47 26.38
N PRO A 123 3.01 2.52 25.74
CA PRO A 123 2.20 2.39 24.53
C PRO A 123 3.08 2.12 23.32
N HIS A 124 2.67 1.22 22.45
CA HIS A 124 3.34 0.90 21.19
C HIS A 124 2.34 0.83 20.04
N LYS A 125 2.76 1.33 18.88
CA LYS A 125 2.10 1.11 17.61
C LYS A 125 2.82 -0.02 16.87
N LEU A 126 2.06 -1.05 16.50
CA LEU A 126 2.57 -2.21 15.75
C LEU A 126 1.97 -2.21 14.35
N VAL A 127 2.81 -2.43 13.37
CA VAL A 127 2.44 -2.47 11.95
C VAL A 127 2.78 -3.84 11.38
N LEU A 128 1.78 -4.59 10.93
CA LEU A 128 1.99 -5.81 10.16
C LEU A 128 1.88 -5.48 8.68
N GLN A 129 2.95 -5.58 7.95
CA GLN A 129 2.98 -5.33 6.51
C GLN A 129 3.57 -6.52 5.76
N SER A 130 2.99 -6.85 4.60
CA SER A 130 3.47 -7.94 3.77
C SER A 130 4.25 -7.40 2.58
N GLY A 131 5.33 -8.10 2.21
CA GLY A 131 6.15 -7.81 1.06
C GLY A 131 6.29 -9.04 0.14
N ASP A 132 6.60 -8.78 -1.14
CA ASP A 132 6.98 -9.80 -2.11
C ASP A 132 8.38 -10.39 -1.81
N ASP A 133 8.85 -11.31 -2.64
CA ASP A 133 10.18 -11.93 -2.48
C ASP A 133 11.35 -10.92 -2.51
N MET A 134 11.15 -9.72 -3.07
CA MET A 134 12.11 -8.62 -3.05
C MET A 134 11.84 -7.60 -1.93
N HIS A 135 10.95 -7.94 -0.97
CA HIS A 135 10.57 -7.07 0.16
C HIS A 135 9.80 -5.81 -0.27
N ARG A 136 9.23 -5.77 -1.49
CA ARG A 136 8.39 -4.66 -1.92
C ARG A 136 7.01 -4.78 -1.31
N THR A 137 6.56 -3.71 -0.69
CA THR A 137 5.20 -3.62 -0.17
C THR A 137 4.17 -3.76 -1.28
N LEU A 138 3.08 -4.43 -0.97
CA LEU A 138 1.94 -4.60 -1.85
C LEU A 138 0.77 -3.77 -1.35
N ASP A 139 -0.06 -3.27 -2.28
CA ASP A 139 -1.19 -2.42 -1.93
C ASP A 139 -2.23 -3.18 -1.09
N GLY A 140 -2.76 -2.51 -0.05
CA GLY A 140 -3.76 -3.08 0.84
C GLY A 140 -3.23 -4.13 1.85
N LEU A 141 -1.94 -4.51 1.81
CA LEU A 141 -1.38 -5.54 2.68
C LEU A 141 -0.65 -4.94 3.89
N CYS A 142 -1.36 -4.11 4.65
CA CYS A 142 -0.87 -3.52 5.89
C CYS A 142 -2.00 -3.39 6.91
N GLU A 143 -1.73 -3.76 8.16
CA GLU A 143 -2.60 -3.51 9.32
C GLU A 143 -1.81 -2.85 10.43
N THR A 144 -2.46 -1.96 11.17
CA THR A 144 -1.88 -1.27 12.33
C THR A 144 -2.74 -1.53 13.56
N ILE A 145 -2.09 -1.86 14.67
CA ILE A 145 -2.71 -1.96 16.00
C ILE A 145 -1.92 -1.14 17.01
N ASN A 146 -2.57 -0.78 18.11
CA ASN A 146 -1.95 -0.14 19.27
C ASN A 146 -2.08 -1.09 20.46
N VAL A 147 -1.00 -1.26 21.21
CA VAL A 147 -0.97 -2.07 22.42
C VAL A 147 -0.34 -1.31 23.56
N THR A 148 -0.62 -1.71 24.80
CA THR A 148 0.04 -1.16 25.98
C THR A 148 0.80 -2.26 26.69
N VAL A 149 2.11 -2.09 26.83
CA VAL A 149 2.96 -3.04 27.58
C VAL A 149 2.99 -2.64 29.04
N VAL A 150 2.64 -3.57 29.92
CA VAL A 150 2.69 -3.40 31.38
C VAL A 150 3.65 -4.41 31.99
N PRO A 151 4.40 -4.03 33.05
CA PRO A 151 5.35 -4.92 33.72
C PRO A 151 4.75 -6.19 34.31
#